data_d34e18d3265db88b2318c9af9d7337d3
#
_entry.id   d34e18d3265db88b2318c9af9d7337d3
#
_cell.length_a   1.000
_cell.length_b   1.000
_cell.length_c   1.000
_cell.angle_alpha   90.00
_cell.angle_beta   90.00
_cell.angle_gamma   90.00
#
_symmetry.space_group_name_H-M   'P 1'
#
loop_
_entity.id
_entity.type
_entity.pdbx_description
1 polymer ?
#
loop_
_entity_poly.entity_id
_entity_poly.type
_entity_poly.pdbx_seq_one_letter_code
_entity_poly.pdbx_strand_id
1 'polypeptide(L)'
;MPVIDIHPHIVSPDTKKYPLDPLGGTQSTWSSERPTTYQDMIRSMDEAGVDKSALVHSSTAYGYDNSYVLDAVAAVPSRFTAVCSIDVLAPDAVKTFDALLARGCTGMRLFTTGSTLPDQATFFADPKSYPFWEHAAAKNIPVCMQMKQEGLPLLRQIMDRFPKVTMLLDHLARAPFEDGPPYAAAAEFFDLARYKQVFLKITPSNWGTKKWGKGTPETFFGKVVDTFGASRVAWGSNFPNSPGTLKEILGAAHKAFAFAKASDQDWIFGKTALTLYPSLAK
;
A
#
# COMPACT_ATOMS: atom_id res chain seq x y z
N MET A 1 -13.77 -15.07 8.31
CA MET A 1 -12.88 -14.64 7.20
C MET A 1 -11.58 -14.14 7.83
N PRO A 2 -10.39 -14.48 7.32
CA PRO A 2 -9.14 -13.94 7.87
C PRO A 2 -9.09 -12.43 7.68
N VAL A 3 -8.56 -11.73 8.69
CA VAL A 3 -8.24 -10.30 8.62
C VAL A 3 -6.81 -10.16 8.14
N ILE A 4 -6.61 -9.43 7.04
CA ILE A 4 -5.31 -9.30 6.38
C ILE A 4 -4.94 -7.85 6.24
N ASP A 5 -3.81 -7.47 6.83
CA ASP A 5 -3.23 -6.14 6.73
C ASP A 5 -2.30 -6.05 5.52
N ILE A 6 -2.60 -5.18 4.55
CA ILE A 6 -1.75 -5.04 3.35
C ILE A 6 -0.87 -3.79 3.35
N HIS A 7 -0.70 -3.13 4.52
CA HIS A 7 0.16 -1.94 4.60
C HIS A 7 0.86 -1.77 5.96
N PRO A 8 1.38 -2.81 6.61
CA PRO A 8 2.25 -2.60 7.76
C PRO A 8 3.70 -2.45 7.32
N HIS A 9 4.50 -1.80 8.16
CA HIS A 9 5.93 -1.56 7.96
C HIS A 9 6.75 -2.14 9.10
N ILE A 10 7.96 -2.59 8.81
CA ILE A 10 8.91 -3.06 9.81
C ILE A 10 10.24 -2.33 9.66
N VAL A 11 10.90 -2.09 10.78
CA VAL A 11 12.23 -1.48 10.86
C VAL A 11 13.06 -2.24 11.89
N SER A 12 14.26 -2.64 11.51
CA SER A 12 15.20 -3.33 12.39
C SER A 12 15.97 -2.33 13.26
N PRO A 13 16.21 -2.63 14.54
CA PRO A 13 17.15 -1.89 15.36
C PRO A 13 18.62 -2.24 15.04
N ASP A 14 18.88 -3.35 14.31
CA ASP A 14 20.23 -3.76 13.92
C ASP A 14 20.69 -3.02 12.66
N THR A 15 21.18 -1.81 12.85
CA THR A 15 21.70 -0.98 11.77
C THR A 15 23.04 -1.44 11.20
N LYS A 16 23.71 -2.43 11.83
CA LYS A 16 24.91 -3.05 11.26
C LYS A 16 24.54 -4.06 10.18
N LYS A 17 23.52 -4.88 10.45
CA LYS A 17 23.02 -5.85 9.47
C LYS A 17 22.15 -5.20 8.40
N TYR A 18 21.35 -4.20 8.77
CA TYR A 18 20.43 -3.47 7.90
C TYR A 18 20.72 -1.96 7.97
N PRO A 19 21.73 -1.49 7.25
CA PRO A 19 22.12 -0.07 7.25
C PRO A 19 20.97 0.82 6.79
N LEU A 20 20.85 1.99 7.40
CA LEU A 20 19.89 3.00 6.98
C LEU A 20 20.41 3.72 5.72
N ASP A 21 19.60 3.72 4.69
CA ASP A 21 19.83 4.42 3.42
C ASP A 21 18.48 4.96 2.89
N PRO A 22 17.87 5.95 3.58
CA PRO A 22 16.52 6.39 3.29
C PRO A 22 16.40 7.00 1.89
N LEU A 23 15.36 6.60 1.15
CA LEU A 23 15.03 7.21 -0.12
C LEU A 23 14.80 8.72 0.07
N GLY A 24 15.50 9.54 -0.74
CA GLY A 24 15.49 11.00 -0.58
C GLY A 24 16.47 11.52 0.48
N GLY A 25 17.32 10.67 1.07
CA GLY A 25 18.41 11.05 1.98
C GLY A 25 17.98 11.41 3.40
N THR A 26 16.67 11.37 3.72
CA THR A 26 16.16 11.72 5.06
C THR A 26 15.27 10.61 5.58
N GLN A 27 15.61 10.06 6.74
CA GLN A 27 14.79 9.05 7.41
C GLN A 27 13.47 9.66 7.88
N SER A 28 12.38 8.93 7.72
CA SER A 28 11.08 9.37 8.25
C SER A 28 11.05 9.32 9.77
N THR A 29 10.38 10.29 10.40
CA THR A 29 10.23 10.39 11.86
C THR A 29 9.66 9.11 12.48
N TRP A 30 8.62 8.54 11.89
CA TRP A 30 8.02 7.32 12.41
C TRP A 30 8.99 6.13 12.43
N SER A 31 9.87 6.00 11.43
CA SER A 31 10.81 4.87 11.35
C SER A 31 11.97 5.00 12.33
N SER A 32 12.29 6.22 12.77
CA SER A 32 13.30 6.48 13.80
C SER A 32 12.74 6.42 15.23
N GLU A 33 11.52 6.95 15.45
CA GLU A 33 10.91 7.02 16.77
C GLU A 33 10.14 5.77 17.19
N ARG A 34 9.62 5.01 16.22
CA ARG A 34 8.77 3.82 16.42
C ARG A 34 9.25 2.62 15.60
N PRO A 35 10.56 2.27 15.64
CA PRO A 35 11.03 1.09 14.93
C PRO A 35 10.28 -0.14 15.45
N THR A 36 9.73 -0.93 14.55
CA THR A 36 8.93 -2.11 14.88
C THR A 36 9.55 -3.30 14.18
N THR A 37 10.08 -4.26 14.95
CA THR A 37 10.63 -5.48 14.39
C THR A 37 9.54 -6.41 13.85
N TYR A 38 9.89 -7.40 13.03
CA TYR A 38 8.89 -8.36 12.56
C TYR A 38 8.32 -9.21 13.72
N GLN A 39 9.10 -9.43 14.80
CA GLN A 39 8.62 -10.09 16.01
C GLN A 39 7.61 -9.23 16.75
N ASP A 40 7.84 -7.90 16.86
CA ASP A 40 6.88 -6.96 17.43
C ASP A 40 5.61 -6.88 16.58
N MET A 41 5.78 -6.94 15.26
CA MET A 41 4.65 -6.96 14.32
C MET A 41 3.76 -8.19 14.55
N ILE A 42 4.35 -9.39 14.72
CA ILE A 42 3.58 -10.61 15.03
C ILE A 42 2.79 -10.44 16.34
N ARG A 43 3.43 -9.94 17.41
CA ARG A 43 2.72 -9.69 18.67
C ARG A 43 1.57 -8.73 18.50
N SER A 44 1.81 -7.62 17.78
CA SER A 44 0.75 -6.63 17.50
C SER A 44 -0.39 -7.23 16.67
N MET A 45 -0.08 -8.09 15.71
CA MET A 45 -1.08 -8.80 14.89
C MET A 45 -1.92 -9.75 15.76
N ASP A 46 -1.27 -10.54 16.63
CA ASP A 46 -1.97 -11.48 17.51
C ASP A 46 -2.91 -10.76 18.46
N GLU A 47 -2.46 -9.64 19.06
CA GLU A 47 -3.26 -8.80 19.95
C GLU A 47 -4.45 -8.12 19.24
N ALA A 48 -4.28 -7.82 17.96
CA ALA A 48 -5.29 -7.15 17.14
C ALA A 48 -6.27 -8.12 16.46
N GLY A 49 -5.94 -9.41 16.37
CA GLY A 49 -6.69 -10.39 15.59
C GLY A 49 -6.44 -10.26 14.08
N VAL A 50 -5.23 -9.84 13.68
CA VAL A 50 -4.79 -9.81 12.28
C VAL A 50 -4.09 -11.13 11.97
N ASP A 51 -4.64 -11.88 11.02
CA ASP A 51 -4.14 -13.23 10.71
C ASP A 51 -2.85 -13.22 9.89
N LYS A 52 -2.79 -12.37 8.86
CA LYS A 52 -1.67 -12.31 7.90
C LYS A 52 -1.41 -10.88 7.44
N SER A 53 -0.21 -10.66 6.87
CA SER A 53 0.15 -9.34 6.37
C SER A 53 1.01 -9.38 5.10
N ALA A 54 0.75 -8.42 4.20
CA ALA A 54 1.67 -8.05 3.14
C ALA A 54 2.55 -6.89 3.64
N LEU A 55 3.75 -7.21 4.13
CA LEU A 55 4.70 -6.25 4.68
C LEU A 55 5.18 -5.31 3.58
N VAL A 56 4.97 -4.03 3.75
CA VAL A 56 5.43 -3.02 2.79
C VAL A 56 6.81 -2.55 3.17
N HIS A 57 7.75 -2.66 2.22
CA HIS A 57 9.11 -2.20 2.40
C HIS A 57 9.18 -0.75 2.89
N SER A 58 10.05 -0.49 3.88
CA SER A 58 10.23 0.82 4.51
C SER A 58 11.22 1.67 3.73
N SER A 59 10.85 2.14 2.53
CA SER A 59 11.75 2.93 1.65
C SER A 59 12.29 4.20 2.32
N THR A 60 11.58 4.76 3.29
CA THR A 60 12.03 5.92 4.08
C THR A 60 13.05 5.58 5.18
N ALA A 61 13.44 4.30 5.29
CA ALA A 61 14.52 3.83 6.13
C ALA A 61 15.64 3.17 5.31
N TYR A 62 15.29 2.39 4.28
CA TYR A 62 16.22 1.49 3.60
C TYR A 62 16.33 1.75 2.07
N GLY A 63 15.76 2.83 1.54
CA GLY A 63 15.81 3.13 0.10
C GLY A 63 15.29 1.98 -0.74
N TYR A 64 16.18 1.31 -1.45
CA TYR A 64 15.88 0.13 -2.26
C TYR A 64 16.45 -1.18 -1.70
N ASP A 65 17.04 -1.18 -0.49
CA ASP A 65 17.47 -2.42 0.18
C ASP A 65 16.28 -3.12 0.85
N ASN A 66 15.78 -4.17 0.21
CA ASN A 66 14.65 -4.96 0.69
C ASN A 66 15.07 -6.12 1.63
N SER A 67 16.32 -6.18 2.08
CA SER A 67 16.85 -7.32 2.84
C SER A 67 16.02 -7.61 4.08
N TYR A 68 15.69 -6.60 4.90
CA TYR A 68 14.97 -6.84 6.15
C TYR A 68 13.55 -7.36 5.95
N VAL A 69 12.79 -6.81 5.00
CA VAL A 69 11.43 -7.29 4.74
C VAL A 69 11.42 -8.72 4.18
N LEU A 70 12.41 -9.07 3.35
CA LEU A 70 12.53 -10.42 2.79
C LEU A 70 13.01 -11.44 3.83
N ASP A 71 13.94 -11.05 4.71
CA ASP A 71 14.37 -11.90 5.83
C ASP A 71 13.21 -12.17 6.81
N ALA A 72 12.33 -11.18 7.04
CA ALA A 72 11.13 -11.37 7.85
C ALA A 72 10.14 -12.37 7.21
N VAL A 73 9.92 -12.28 5.89
CA VAL A 73 9.08 -13.25 5.16
C VAL A 73 9.68 -14.64 5.20
N ALA A 74 10.99 -14.77 5.01
CA ALA A 74 11.69 -16.06 5.09
C ALA A 74 11.59 -16.68 6.50
N ALA A 75 11.61 -15.85 7.55
CA ALA A 75 11.49 -16.30 8.94
C ALA A 75 10.07 -16.80 9.28
N VAL A 76 9.00 -16.16 8.71
CA VAL A 76 7.60 -16.47 9.05
C VAL A 76 6.72 -16.46 7.80
N PRO A 77 6.94 -17.37 6.85
CA PRO A 77 6.23 -17.37 5.55
C PRO A 77 4.73 -17.68 5.67
N SER A 78 4.30 -18.27 6.78
CA SER A 78 2.88 -18.53 7.05
C SER A 78 2.07 -17.28 7.41
N ARG A 79 2.75 -16.20 7.82
CA ARG A 79 2.09 -14.95 8.26
C ARG A 79 2.36 -13.79 7.30
N PHE A 80 3.46 -13.82 6.55
CA PHE A 80 3.95 -12.67 5.80
C PHE A 80 4.15 -12.95 4.32
N THR A 81 3.93 -11.93 3.52
CA THR A 81 4.51 -11.76 2.19
C THR A 81 5.11 -10.36 2.08
N ALA A 82 5.96 -10.10 1.07
CA ALA A 82 6.64 -8.81 0.92
C ALA A 82 6.12 -8.02 -0.28
N VAL A 83 5.99 -6.70 -0.07
CA VAL A 83 5.83 -5.69 -1.11
C VAL A 83 7.13 -4.88 -1.15
N CYS A 84 7.94 -5.10 -2.18
CA CYS A 84 9.30 -4.56 -2.31
C CYS A 84 9.34 -3.27 -3.13
N SER A 85 10.47 -2.56 -3.10
CA SER A 85 10.71 -1.36 -3.91
C SER A 85 12.05 -1.48 -4.63
N ILE A 86 12.11 -0.96 -5.88
CA ILE A 86 13.35 -0.88 -6.68
C ILE A 86 13.43 0.47 -7.38
N ASP A 87 14.62 0.83 -7.84
CA ASP A 87 14.77 1.89 -8.82
C ASP A 87 14.34 1.36 -10.19
N VAL A 88 13.16 1.79 -10.65
CA VAL A 88 12.60 1.36 -11.93
C VAL A 88 13.30 1.97 -13.14
N LEU A 89 14.17 2.98 -12.94
CA LEU A 89 14.98 3.59 -13.99
C LEU A 89 16.36 2.93 -14.13
N ALA A 90 16.74 2.06 -13.20
CA ALA A 90 18.01 1.35 -13.26
C ALA A 90 18.06 0.41 -14.49
N PRO A 91 19.19 0.31 -15.19
CA PRO A 91 19.33 -0.56 -16.36
C PRO A 91 19.07 -2.05 -16.08
N ASP A 92 19.24 -2.47 -14.83
CA ASP A 92 19.03 -3.84 -14.35
C ASP A 92 17.75 -4.02 -13.52
N ALA A 93 16.81 -3.08 -13.59
CA ALA A 93 15.56 -3.08 -12.81
C ALA A 93 14.79 -4.41 -12.91
N VAL A 94 14.65 -4.98 -14.12
CA VAL A 94 13.95 -6.26 -14.33
C VAL A 94 14.71 -7.43 -13.70
N LYS A 95 16.04 -7.46 -13.78
CA LYS A 95 16.87 -8.48 -13.13
C LYS A 95 16.74 -8.40 -11.59
N THR A 96 16.77 -7.19 -11.05
CA THR A 96 16.56 -6.95 -9.61
C THR A 96 15.15 -7.39 -9.20
N PHE A 97 14.14 -7.11 -10.00
CA PHE A 97 12.77 -7.55 -9.76
C PHE A 97 12.70 -9.09 -9.65
N ASP A 98 13.26 -9.83 -10.64
CA ASP A 98 13.27 -11.29 -10.61
C ASP A 98 13.99 -11.84 -9.36
N ALA A 99 15.10 -11.22 -8.96
CA ALA A 99 15.83 -11.62 -7.75
C ALA A 99 14.96 -11.44 -6.47
N LEU A 100 14.16 -10.38 -6.39
CA LEU A 100 13.23 -10.16 -5.27
C LEU A 100 12.09 -11.17 -5.28
N LEU A 101 11.51 -11.49 -6.44
CA LEU A 101 10.47 -12.52 -6.57
C LEU A 101 10.99 -13.88 -6.09
N ALA A 102 12.21 -14.26 -6.45
CA ALA A 102 12.84 -15.50 -6.01
C ALA A 102 13.03 -15.59 -4.48
N ARG A 103 13.05 -14.45 -3.78
CA ARG A 103 13.14 -14.36 -2.31
C ARG A 103 11.79 -14.21 -1.61
N GLY A 104 10.64 -14.30 -2.30
CA GLY A 104 9.33 -14.26 -1.68
C GLY A 104 8.61 -12.88 -1.77
N CYS A 105 9.12 -11.96 -2.57
CA CYS A 105 8.38 -10.75 -2.94
C CYS A 105 7.14 -11.14 -3.78
N THR A 106 5.98 -10.56 -3.50
CA THR A 106 4.73 -10.83 -4.25
C THR A 106 4.02 -9.55 -4.66
N GLY A 107 4.58 -8.39 -4.37
CA GLY A 107 4.10 -7.08 -4.77
C GLY A 107 5.23 -6.08 -4.88
N MET A 108 5.03 -5.05 -5.65
CA MET A 108 5.98 -3.94 -5.77
C MET A 108 5.35 -2.64 -5.29
N ARG A 109 6.16 -1.69 -4.87
CA ARG A 109 5.71 -0.36 -4.47
C ARG A 109 6.61 0.72 -5.03
N LEU A 110 5.99 1.72 -5.66
CA LEU A 110 6.67 2.95 -6.06
C LEU A 110 6.33 4.07 -5.09
N PHE A 111 7.36 4.58 -4.43
CA PHE A 111 7.26 5.68 -3.48
C PHE A 111 7.51 7.00 -4.21
N THR A 112 6.44 7.65 -4.69
CA THR A 112 6.54 8.83 -5.55
C THR A 112 6.25 10.15 -4.82
N THR A 113 5.87 10.09 -3.55
CA THR A 113 5.66 11.24 -2.67
C THR A 113 5.60 10.78 -1.21
N GLY A 114 5.76 11.67 -0.25
CA GLY A 114 5.63 11.34 1.18
C GLY A 114 6.51 12.19 2.07
N SER A 115 6.90 11.65 3.24
CA SER A 115 7.68 12.40 4.24
C SER A 115 9.08 12.79 3.75
N THR A 116 9.67 12.00 2.87
CA THR A 116 11.03 12.22 2.34
C THR A 116 11.05 12.68 0.89
N LEU A 117 9.91 12.64 0.20
CA LEU A 117 9.70 13.14 -1.17
C LEU A 117 8.45 14.05 -1.17
N PRO A 118 8.59 15.34 -0.81
CA PRO A 118 7.44 16.24 -0.59
C PRO A 118 6.63 16.50 -1.86
N ASP A 119 7.28 16.51 -3.01
CA ASP A 119 6.65 16.72 -4.31
C ASP A 119 6.22 15.39 -4.95
N GLN A 120 5.30 15.48 -5.92
CA GLN A 120 4.91 14.33 -6.72
C GLN A 120 5.98 14.03 -7.76
N ALA A 121 6.75 12.96 -7.57
CA ALA A 121 7.72 12.51 -8.55
C ALA A 121 7.04 11.84 -9.75
N THR A 122 7.68 11.94 -10.92
CA THR A 122 7.12 11.50 -12.22
C THR A 122 7.89 10.34 -12.86
N PHE A 123 8.95 9.86 -12.23
CA PHE A 123 9.87 8.85 -12.76
C PHE A 123 9.16 7.55 -13.21
N PHE A 124 8.03 7.23 -12.58
CA PHE A 124 7.26 6.02 -12.90
C PHE A 124 6.65 6.05 -14.31
N ALA A 125 6.57 7.24 -14.94
CA ALA A 125 6.08 7.42 -16.31
C ALA A 125 7.21 7.68 -17.33
N ASP A 126 8.47 7.72 -16.90
CA ASP A 126 9.62 7.78 -17.80
C ASP A 126 9.67 6.50 -18.66
N PRO A 127 9.93 6.59 -20.00
CA PRO A 127 10.05 5.40 -20.86
C PRO A 127 11.06 4.35 -20.36
N LYS A 128 12.07 4.74 -19.59
CA LYS A 128 13.01 3.80 -18.95
C LYS A 128 12.34 2.87 -17.93
N SER A 129 11.18 3.27 -17.37
CA SER A 129 10.41 2.43 -16.47
C SER A 129 9.53 1.39 -17.19
N TYR A 130 9.36 1.48 -18.50
CA TYR A 130 8.45 0.60 -19.25
C TYR A 130 8.75 -0.90 -19.12
N PRO A 131 10.03 -1.33 -19.14
CA PRO A 131 10.35 -2.75 -18.90
C PRO A 131 9.86 -3.27 -17.54
N PHE A 132 9.87 -2.43 -16.51
CA PHE A 132 9.31 -2.78 -15.20
C PHE A 132 7.80 -3.04 -15.28
N TRP A 133 7.04 -2.17 -15.97
CA TRP A 133 5.59 -2.32 -16.11
C TRP A 133 5.22 -3.55 -16.93
N GLU A 134 5.92 -3.80 -18.01
CA GLU A 134 5.77 -5.00 -18.85
C GLU A 134 6.02 -6.27 -18.02
N HIS A 135 7.07 -6.27 -17.22
CA HIS A 135 7.46 -7.39 -16.39
C HIS A 135 6.44 -7.63 -15.26
N ALA A 136 5.98 -6.56 -14.58
CA ALA A 136 4.93 -6.65 -13.56
C ALA A 136 3.64 -7.25 -14.13
N ALA A 137 3.23 -6.83 -15.35
CA ALA A 137 2.09 -7.42 -16.06
C ALA A 137 2.30 -8.90 -16.37
N ALA A 138 3.46 -9.27 -16.92
CA ALA A 138 3.79 -10.65 -17.30
C ALA A 138 3.82 -11.61 -16.10
N LYS A 139 4.25 -11.12 -14.93
CA LYS A 139 4.33 -11.89 -13.68
C LYS A 139 3.07 -11.80 -12.82
N ASN A 140 2.05 -11.02 -13.21
CA ASN A 140 0.84 -10.72 -12.43
C ASN A 140 1.17 -10.19 -11.02
N ILE A 141 2.17 -9.32 -10.91
CA ILE A 141 2.58 -8.72 -9.66
C ILE A 141 1.88 -7.37 -9.48
N PRO A 142 1.10 -7.16 -8.40
CA PRO A 142 0.46 -5.88 -8.13
C PRO A 142 1.51 -4.81 -7.80
N VAL A 143 1.29 -3.60 -8.31
CA VAL A 143 2.16 -2.45 -8.06
C VAL A 143 1.40 -1.42 -7.23
N CYS A 144 1.87 -1.19 -6.00
CA CYS A 144 1.38 -0.14 -5.12
C CYS A 144 1.95 1.22 -5.52
N MET A 145 1.08 2.21 -5.65
CA MET A 145 1.47 3.59 -5.98
C MET A 145 1.23 4.51 -4.78
N GLN A 146 2.31 4.94 -4.14
CA GLN A 146 2.29 6.01 -3.15
C GLN A 146 2.32 7.34 -3.89
N MET A 147 1.17 7.99 -4.07
CA MET A 147 1.07 9.18 -4.92
C MET A 147 0.03 10.18 -4.42
N LYS A 148 0.06 11.39 -5.00
CA LYS A 148 -0.95 12.44 -4.88
C LYS A 148 -1.81 12.50 -6.14
N GLN A 149 -2.89 13.33 -6.09
CA GLN A 149 -3.80 13.55 -7.22
C GLN A 149 -3.07 14.10 -8.47
N GLU A 150 -2.04 14.91 -8.28
CA GLU A 150 -1.24 15.49 -9.37
C GLU A 150 -0.54 14.42 -10.24
N GLY A 151 -0.36 13.23 -9.71
CA GLY A 151 0.21 12.09 -10.46
C GLY A 151 -0.80 11.32 -11.31
N LEU A 152 -2.12 11.51 -11.12
CA LEU A 152 -3.16 10.73 -11.79
C LEU A 152 -3.14 10.81 -13.33
N PRO A 153 -2.89 11.98 -13.95
CA PRO A 153 -2.78 12.04 -15.40
C PRO A 153 -1.69 11.14 -15.98
N LEU A 154 -0.51 11.10 -15.33
CA LEU A 154 0.57 10.20 -15.73
C LEU A 154 0.26 8.73 -15.44
N LEU A 155 -0.41 8.45 -14.31
CA LEU A 155 -0.85 7.10 -13.99
C LEU A 155 -1.82 6.55 -15.06
N ARG A 156 -2.74 7.38 -15.57
CA ARG A 156 -3.63 6.99 -16.67
C ARG A 156 -2.84 6.60 -17.92
N GLN A 157 -1.82 7.36 -18.30
CA GLN A 157 -0.96 7.02 -19.45
C GLN A 157 -0.30 5.65 -19.25
N ILE A 158 0.18 5.33 -18.04
CA ILE A 158 0.74 4.02 -17.73
C ILE A 158 -0.33 2.92 -17.81
N MET A 159 -1.52 3.15 -17.27
CA MET A 159 -2.60 2.15 -17.30
C MET A 159 -3.13 1.90 -18.72
N ASP A 160 -3.20 2.94 -19.55
CA ASP A 160 -3.61 2.82 -20.96
C ASP A 160 -2.57 2.04 -21.78
N ARG A 161 -1.28 2.25 -21.48
CA ARG A 161 -0.18 1.54 -22.14
C ARG A 161 0.00 0.10 -21.64
N PHE A 162 -0.19 -0.14 -20.35
CA PHE A 162 0.00 -1.43 -19.68
C PHE A 162 -1.29 -1.92 -19.00
N PRO A 163 -2.35 -2.23 -19.78
CA PRO A 163 -3.69 -2.49 -19.22
C PRO A 163 -3.79 -3.79 -18.40
N LYS A 164 -2.76 -4.63 -18.41
CA LYS A 164 -2.69 -5.87 -17.63
C LYS A 164 -2.03 -5.71 -16.26
N VAL A 165 -1.44 -4.54 -15.95
CA VAL A 165 -0.82 -4.30 -14.65
C VAL A 165 -1.90 -4.06 -13.60
N THR A 166 -1.89 -4.83 -12.52
CA THR A 166 -2.70 -4.55 -11.35
C THR A 166 -2.11 -3.38 -10.58
N MET A 167 -2.86 -2.27 -10.52
CA MET A 167 -2.49 -1.05 -9.78
C MET A 167 -3.19 -1.01 -8.43
N LEU A 168 -2.45 -0.71 -7.37
CA LEU A 168 -3.00 -0.56 -6.02
C LEU A 168 -2.66 0.85 -5.50
N LEU A 169 -3.67 1.71 -5.36
CA LEU A 169 -3.45 3.10 -4.93
C LEU A 169 -3.37 3.20 -3.41
N ASP A 170 -2.17 3.47 -2.90
CA ASP A 170 -1.94 3.68 -1.47
C ASP A 170 -2.68 4.93 -0.99
N HIS A 171 -3.37 4.82 0.16
CA HIS A 171 -4.06 5.93 0.82
C HIS A 171 -5.06 6.65 -0.11
N LEU A 172 -5.73 5.91 -1.03
CA LEU A 172 -6.66 6.45 -2.03
C LEU A 172 -6.05 7.57 -2.88
N ALA A 173 -4.74 7.51 -3.17
CA ALA A 173 -3.98 8.59 -3.83
C ALA A 173 -4.25 9.98 -3.22
N ARG A 174 -4.54 10.03 -1.91
CA ARG A 174 -4.90 11.26 -1.16
C ARG A 174 -6.08 12.03 -1.77
N ALA A 175 -7.08 11.30 -2.28
CA ALA A 175 -8.29 11.91 -2.84
C ALA A 175 -8.93 12.89 -1.85
N PRO A 176 -9.28 14.12 -2.27
CA PRO A 176 -9.96 15.10 -1.44
C PRO A 176 -11.40 14.64 -1.15
N PHE A 177 -11.93 15.01 0.02
CA PHE A 177 -13.28 14.65 0.45
C PHE A 177 -13.98 15.74 1.25
N GLU A 178 -13.31 16.87 1.45
CA GLU A 178 -13.78 17.96 2.31
C GLU A 178 -14.95 18.73 1.71
N ASP A 179 -15.14 18.66 0.38
CA ASP A 179 -16.26 19.29 -0.34
C ASP A 179 -17.60 18.56 -0.11
N GLY A 180 -17.56 17.29 0.36
CA GLY A 180 -18.76 16.49 0.57
C GLY A 180 -19.39 15.97 -0.73
N PRO A 181 -20.49 15.21 -0.61
CA PRO A 181 -21.19 14.69 -1.79
C PRO A 181 -21.57 15.81 -2.78
N PRO A 182 -21.36 15.63 -4.11
CA PRO A 182 -20.93 14.41 -4.79
C PRO A 182 -19.42 14.21 -4.89
N TYR A 183 -18.58 14.92 -4.12
CA TYR A 183 -17.12 14.85 -4.12
C TYR A 183 -16.51 15.26 -5.47
N ALA A 184 -16.92 16.44 -5.94
CA ALA A 184 -16.47 16.96 -7.23
C ALA A 184 -14.95 17.18 -7.29
N ALA A 185 -14.34 17.56 -6.17
CA ALA A 185 -12.88 17.71 -6.06
C ALA A 185 -12.12 16.40 -6.27
N ALA A 186 -12.74 15.24 -6.04
CA ALA A 186 -12.18 13.91 -6.27
C ALA A 186 -12.65 13.26 -7.59
N ALA A 187 -13.23 14.01 -8.52
CA ALA A 187 -13.80 13.45 -9.75
C ALA A 187 -12.78 12.62 -10.54
N GLU A 188 -11.54 13.10 -10.68
CA GLU A 188 -10.48 12.38 -11.37
C GLU A 188 -10.09 11.07 -10.71
N PHE A 189 -10.13 11.00 -9.37
CA PHE A 189 -9.91 9.77 -8.63
C PHE A 189 -11.05 8.77 -8.89
N PHE A 190 -12.31 9.21 -8.82
CA PHE A 190 -13.45 8.33 -9.07
C PHE A 190 -13.53 7.85 -10.52
N ASP A 191 -13.07 8.63 -11.49
CA ASP A 191 -12.97 8.23 -12.90
C ASP A 191 -12.03 7.01 -13.11
N LEU A 192 -11.08 6.78 -12.21
CA LEU A 192 -10.22 5.59 -12.27
C LEU A 192 -11.00 4.27 -12.13
N ALA A 193 -12.23 4.30 -11.67
CA ALA A 193 -13.06 3.09 -11.54
C ALA A 193 -13.33 2.39 -12.89
N ARG A 194 -13.22 3.11 -14.01
CA ARG A 194 -13.30 2.54 -15.36
C ARG A 194 -12.19 1.53 -15.66
N TYR A 195 -11.02 1.68 -14.99
CA TYR A 195 -9.91 0.73 -15.09
C TYR A 195 -10.13 -0.42 -14.11
N LYS A 196 -10.47 -1.60 -14.64
CA LYS A 196 -10.82 -2.77 -13.80
C LYS A 196 -9.63 -3.32 -13.00
N GLN A 197 -8.41 -3.04 -13.46
CA GLN A 197 -7.15 -3.41 -12.79
C GLN A 197 -6.77 -2.47 -11.64
N VAL A 198 -7.54 -1.40 -11.38
CA VAL A 198 -7.27 -0.48 -10.26
C VAL A 198 -7.94 -0.98 -8.99
N PHE A 199 -7.12 -1.16 -7.97
CA PHE A 199 -7.48 -1.48 -6.59
C PHE A 199 -7.11 -0.32 -5.68
N LEU A 200 -7.75 -0.24 -4.53
CA LEU A 200 -7.60 0.85 -3.57
C LEU A 200 -7.14 0.32 -2.22
N LYS A 201 -6.17 0.98 -1.63
CA LYS A 201 -5.73 0.73 -0.25
C LYS A 201 -6.22 1.85 0.65
N ILE A 202 -7.08 1.48 1.59
CA ILE A 202 -7.56 2.38 2.64
C ILE A 202 -6.70 2.24 3.90
N THR A 203 -6.37 3.35 4.52
CA THR A 203 -5.51 3.40 5.70
C THR A 203 -5.97 4.51 6.64
N PRO A 204 -5.50 4.57 7.90
CA PRO A 204 -5.83 5.66 8.82
C PRO A 204 -5.59 7.07 8.29
N SER A 205 -4.67 7.24 7.34
CA SER A 205 -4.47 8.54 6.68
C SER A 205 -5.70 9.05 5.91
N ASN A 206 -6.68 8.17 5.66
CA ASN A 206 -7.92 8.53 4.99
C ASN A 206 -9.03 8.97 5.96
N TRP A 207 -8.92 8.68 7.28
CA TRP A 207 -9.94 9.06 8.26
C TRP A 207 -9.40 9.67 9.56
N GLY A 208 -8.18 9.38 9.99
CA GLY A 208 -7.58 9.72 11.28
C GLY A 208 -7.87 11.13 11.80
N THR A 209 -6.86 12.01 11.77
CA THR A 209 -6.99 13.41 12.25
C THR A 209 -7.57 14.37 11.19
N LYS A 210 -8.04 13.86 10.07
CA LYS A 210 -8.57 14.65 8.96
C LYS A 210 -9.84 15.41 9.35
N LYS A 211 -9.93 16.66 8.90
CA LYS A 211 -11.16 17.43 8.96
C LYS A 211 -12.03 17.05 7.76
N TRP A 212 -13.18 16.48 8.03
CA TRP A 212 -14.09 15.97 7.00
C TRP A 212 -14.83 17.07 6.22
N GLY A 213 -14.80 18.32 6.67
CA GLY A 213 -15.53 19.39 6.00
C GLY A 213 -17.03 19.09 5.90
N LYS A 214 -17.55 19.03 4.67
CA LYS A 214 -18.93 18.63 4.36
C LYS A 214 -19.09 17.13 4.14
N GLY A 215 -17.98 16.37 4.06
CA GLY A 215 -17.99 14.93 3.93
C GLY A 215 -18.12 14.23 5.28
N THR A 216 -18.32 12.92 5.25
CA THR A 216 -18.20 12.00 6.40
C THR A 216 -17.51 10.71 5.96
N PRO A 217 -16.95 9.91 6.89
CA PRO A 217 -16.43 8.58 6.54
C PRO A 217 -17.47 7.74 5.79
N GLU A 218 -18.71 7.71 6.28
CA GLU A 218 -19.79 6.94 5.70
C GLU A 218 -20.10 7.36 4.27
N THR A 219 -20.28 8.67 4.01
CA THR A 219 -20.64 9.15 2.67
C THR A 219 -19.49 9.03 1.68
N PHE A 220 -18.23 9.24 2.11
CA PHE A 220 -17.08 9.15 1.23
C PHE A 220 -16.72 7.69 0.91
N PHE A 221 -16.58 6.84 1.94
CA PHE A 221 -16.27 5.43 1.71
C PHE A 221 -17.45 4.68 1.11
N GLY A 222 -18.69 5.09 1.38
CA GLY A 222 -19.87 4.60 0.67
C GLY A 222 -19.71 4.81 -0.83
N LYS A 223 -19.41 6.05 -1.26
CA LYS A 223 -19.14 6.36 -2.66
C LYS A 223 -17.95 5.57 -3.23
N VAL A 224 -16.88 5.38 -2.46
CA VAL A 224 -15.74 4.54 -2.90
C VAL A 224 -16.20 3.11 -3.18
N VAL A 225 -16.94 2.50 -2.25
CA VAL A 225 -17.44 1.13 -2.40
C VAL A 225 -18.45 1.03 -3.56
N ASP A 226 -19.36 1.98 -3.69
CA ASP A 226 -20.36 2.00 -4.77
C ASP A 226 -19.70 2.15 -6.16
N THR A 227 -18.63 2.94 -6.24
CA THR A 227 -17.97 3.25 -7.53
C THR A 227 -16.99 2.17 -7.96
N PHE A 228 -16.16 1.66 -7.04
CA PHE A 228 -15.13 0.67 -7.36
C PHE A 228 -15.60 -0.77 -7.10
N GLY A 229 -16.53 -0.97 -6.18
CA GLY A 229 -16.91 -2.27 -5.63
C GLY A 229 -15.98 -2.66 -4.45
N ALA A 230 -16.55 -3.29 -3.42
CA ALA A 230 -15.80 -3.72 -2.23
C ALA A 230 -14.65 -4.67 -2.58
N SER A 231 -14.79 -5.48 -3.64
CA SER A 231 -13.77 -6.42 -4.11
C SER A 231 -12.51 -5.75 -4.70
N ARG A 232 -12.51 -4.42 -4.85
CA ARG A 232 -11.34 -3.65 -5.26
C ARG A 232 -10.82 -2.71 -4.16
N VAL A 233 -11.33 -2.85 -2.94
CA VAL A 233 -10.90 -2.06 -1.78
C VAL A 233 -10.27 -3.00 -0.76
N ALA A 234 -9.08 -2.66 -0.26
CA ALA A 234 -8.40 -3.43 0.76
C ALA A 234 -7.93 -2.54 1.91
N TRP A 235 -8.04 -3.05 3.14
CA TRP A 235 -7.56 -2.38 4.33
C TRP A 235 -6.06 -2.56 4.53
N GLY A 236 -5.39 -1.49 5.01
CA GLY A 236 -4.02 -1.52 5.50
C GLY A 236 -3.86 -0.61 6.72
N SER A 237 -3.12 -1.07 7.71
CA SER A 237 -2.96 -0.34 8.98
C SER A 237 -2.08 0.90 8.87
N ASN A 238 -1.12 0.89 7.95
CA ASN A 238 -0.01 1.85 7.93
C ASN A 238 0.72 1.91 9.30
N PHE A 239 0.67 0.81 10.06
CA PHE A 239 1.39 0.65 11.33
C PHE A 239 2.88 0.37 11.07
N PRO A 240 3.82 0.93 11.82
CA PRO A 240 3.67 1.81 12.97
C PRO A 240 3.62 3.31 12.63
N ASN A 241 3.59 3.71 11.35
CA ASN A 241 3.49 5.13 10.97
C ASN A 241 2.18 5.77 11.49
N SER A 242 1.06 5.08 11.40
CA SER A 242 -0.19 5.53 12.02
C SER A 242 -0.09 5.48 13.55
N PRO A 243 -0.61 6.50 14.28
CA PRO A 243 -0.60 6.51 15.73
C PRO A 243 -1.53 5.43 16.31
N GLY A 244 -1.23 5.01 17.54
CA GLY A 244 -1.98 3.97 18.25
C GLY A 244 -1.43 2.56 18.07
N THR A 245 -2.08 1.59 18.68
CA THR A 245 -1.83 0.16 18.55
C THR A 245 -2.49 -0.37 17.28
N LEU A 246 -2.02 -1.50 16.76
CA LEU A 246 -2.64 -2.14 15.59
C LEU A 246 -4.11 -2.51 15.86
N LYS A 247 -4.44 -2.90 17.11
CA LYS A 247 -5.81 -3.19 17.56
C LYS A 247 -6.72 -1.96 17.48
N GLU A 248 -6.25 -0.81 17.95
CA GLU A 248 -7.00 0.45 17.87
C GLU A 248 -7.21 0.88 16.41
N ILE A 249 -6.18 0.72 15.58
CA ILE A 249 -6.23 1.04 14.15
C ILE A 249 -7.27 0.16 13.43
N LEU A 250 -7.27 -1.15 13.67
CA LEU A 250 -8.26 -2.07 13.10
C LEU A 250 -9.67 -1.74 13.61
N GLY A 251 -9.83 -1.48 14.92
CA GLY A 251 -11.11 -1.09 15.48
C GLY A 251 -11.67 0.20 14.87
N ALA A 252 -10.82 1.19 14.63
CA ALA A 252 -11.19 2.43 13.94
C ALA A 252 -11.61 2.18 12.48
N ALA A 253 -10.92 1.26 11.78
CA ALA A 253 -11.27 0.87 10.43
C ALA A 253 -12.65 0.19 10.38
N HIS A 254 -12.93 -0.77 11.25
CA HIS A 254 -14.26 -1.39 11.36
C HIS A 254 -15.35 -0.37 11.64
N LYS A 255 -15.09 0.61 12.53
CA LYS A 255 -16.02 1.71 12.79
C LYS A 255 -16.28 2.57 11.55
N ALA A 256 -15.22 2.90 10.79
CA ALA A 256 -15.34 3.71 9.57
C ALA A 256 -16.14 3.00 8.46
N PHE A 257 -16.18 1.66 8.47
CA PHE A 257 -16.91 0.82 7.52
C PHE A 257 -18.13 0.13 8.11
N ALA A 258 -18.64 0.57 9.28
CA ALA A 258 -19.81 -0.03 9.93
C ALA A 258 -21.09 0.08 9.09
N PHE A 259 -21.16 1.03 8.14
CA PHE A 259 -22.26 1.17 7.19
C PHE A 259 -22.27 0.06 6.11
N ALA A 260 -21.12 -0.55 5.84
CA ALA A 260 -20.97 -1.55 4.77
C ALA A 260 -21.58 -2.90 5.20
N LYS A 261 -22.17 -3.61 4.23
CA LYS A 261 -22.71 -4.97 4.45
C LYS A 261 -21.58 -5.91 4.90
N ALA A 262 -21.92 -6.94 5.65
CA ALA A 262 -20.95 -7.94 6.11
C ALA A 262 -20.13 -8.55 4.96
N SER A 263 -20.80 -8.83 3.81
CA SER A 263 -20.12 -9.33 2.61
C SER A 263 -19.08 -8.36 2.05
N ASP A 264 -19.31 -7.05 2.13
CA ASP A 264 -18.40 -6.03 1.64
C ASP A 264 -17.24 -5.84 2.63
N GLN A 265 -17.51 -5.91 3.95
CA GLN A 265 -16.46 -5.93 4.96
C GLN A 265 -15.53 -7.14 4.80
N ASP A 266 -16.05 -8.33 4.48
CA ASP A 266 -15.25 -9.50 4.14
C ASP A 266 -14.25 -9.23 2.99
N TRP A 267 -14.68 -8.50 1.95
CA TRP A 267 -13.80 -8.09 0.87
C TRP A 267 -12.74 -7.12 1.37
N ILE A 268 -13.15 -6.05 2.01
CA ILE A 268 -12.27 -4.96 2.45
C ILE A 268 -11.18 -5.46 3.40
N PHE A 269 -11.54 -6.30 4.38
CA PHE A 269 -10.63 -6.74 5.43
C PHE A 269 -9.89 -8.06 5.14
N GLY A 270 -10.23 -8.78 4.05
CA GLY A 270 -9.59 -10.06 3.77
C GLY A 270 -9.56 -10.50 2.32
N LYS A 271 -10.71 -10.67 1.64
CA LYS A 271 -10.79 -11.30 0.31
C LYS A 271 -9.99 -10.55 -0.75
N THR A 272 -10.04 -9.22 -0.76
CA THR A 272 -9.28 -8.40 -1.72
C THR A 272 -7.77 -8.59 -1.53
N ALA A 273 -7.31 -8.69 -0.27
CA ALA A 273 -5.91 -8.99 0.02
C ALA A 273 -5.49 -10.37 -0.53
N LEU A 274 -6.34 -11.40 -0.40
CA LEU A 274 -6.07 -12.73 -0.95
C LEU A 274 -6.07 -12.74 -2.49
N THR A 275 -6.87 -11.88 -3.12
CA THR A 275 -6.86 -11.70 -4.58
C THR A 275 -5.55 -11.07 -5.05
N LEU A 276 -5.07 -10.04 -4.34
CA LEU A 276 -3.84 -9.32 -4.67
C LEU A 276 -2.57 -10.13 -4.34
N TYR A 277 -2.60 -10.88 -3.24
CA TYR A 277 -1.47 -11.64 -2.71
C TYR A 277 -1.87 -13.10 -2.43
N PRO A 278 -2.03 -13.95 -3.47
CA PRO A 278 -2.49 -15.33 -3.31
C PRO A 278 -1.58 -16.20 -2.41
N SER A 279 -0.32 -15.82 -2.22
CA SER A 279 0.61 -16.47 -1.28
C SER A 279 0.07 -16.47 0.16
N LEU A 280 -0.74 -15.49 0.54
CA LEU A 280 -1.36 -15.39 1.85
C LEU A 280 -2.54 -16.37 2.06
N ALA A 281 -2.99 -17.06 1.02
CA ALA A 281 -4.03 -18.09 1.13
C ALA A 281 -3.50 -19.44 1.63
N LYS A 282 -2.18 -19.62 1.65
CA LYS A 282 -1.48 -20.87 2.00
C LYS A 282 -1.28 -21.04 3.50
#